data_bc04dfeba35ec5b0bf0bbfa3986d58ca
#
_entry.id   bc04dfeba35ec5b0bf0bbfa3986d58ca
#
_cell.length_a   1.000
_cell.length_b   1.000
_cell.length_c   1.000
_cell.angle_alpha   90.00
_cell.angle_beta   90.00
_cell.angle_gamma   90.00
#
_symmetry.space_group_name_H-M   'P 1'
#
loop_
_entity.id
_entity.type
_entity.pdbx_description
1 polymer ?
#
loop_
_entity_poly.entity_id
_entity_poly.type
_entity_poly.pdbx_seq_one_letter_code
_entity_poly.pdbx_strand_id
1 'polypeptide(L)'
;MKANHVMIDLETMGLLPGSAIVSIGAVVFDPRLNRVSNKNTFYMELDWESQERHQDPNTLHWWGSRAPIAKAALNGLEGLPEALTALSNWLPRDAKVWGNGATFDISMLEDAYRQQRLDIPWKFWNVRDCRTIKDMYESTRGGFNKKSGGNLHHALDDAIFQAQYICFMWSSIVKGEKQ
;
A
#
# COMPACT_ATOMS: atom_id res chain seq x y z
N MET A 1 19.61 6.69 -11.89
CA MET A 1 19.25 5.46 -11.15
C MET A 1 17.79 5.12 -11.46
N LYS A 2 17.48 3.85 -11.64
CA LYS A 2 16.09 3.39 -11.87
C LYS A 2 15.29 3.60 -10.57
N ALA A 3 14.03 4.06 -10.68
CA ALA A 3 13.15 4.22 -9.53
C ALA A 3 12.93 2.85 -8.86
N ASN A 4 13.08 2.80 -7.55
CA ASN A 4 12.89 1.58 -6.75
C ASN A 4 12.09 1.81 -5.46
N HIS A 5 11.42 2.96 -5.34
CA HIS A 5 10.42 3.16 -4.30
C HIS A 5 9.08 2.59 -4.77
N VAL A 6 8.42 1.85 -3.91
CA VAL A 6 7.12 1.21 -4.18
C VAL A 6 6.18 1.55 -3.05
N MET A 7 5.08 2.23 -3.36
CA MET A 7 3.98 2.41 -2.43
C MET A 7 3.08 1.18 -2.52
N ILE A 8 2.69 0.65 -1.38
CA ILE A 8 1.79 -0.50 -1.25
C ILE A 8 0.66 -0.09 -0.32
N ASP A 9 -0.55 -0.43 -0.71
CA ASP A 9 -1.76 -0.30 0.09
C ASP A 9 -2.56 -1.59 0.01
N LEU A 10 -3.24 -1.95 1.09
CA LEU A 10 -4.02 -3.18 1.21
C LEU A 10 -5.45 -2.86 1.58
N GLU A 11 -6.38 -3.61 1.00
CA GLU A 11 -7.71 -3.79 1.57
C GLU A 11 -7.77 -5.14 2.28
N THR A 12 -8.43 -5.19 3.43
CA THR A 12 -8.32 -6.35 4.34
C THR A 12 -9.63 -6.65 5.06
N MET A 13 -9.73 -7.84 5.63
CA MET A 13 -10.84 -8.27 6.49
C MET A 13 -10.54 -8.11 7.99
N GLY A 14 -9.60 -7.24 8.35
CA GLY A 14 -9.30 -6.95 9.75
C GLY A 14 -8.08 -6.04 9.89
N LEU A 15 -7.76 -5.64 11.11
CA LEU A 15 -6.71 -4.67 11.43
C LEU A 15 -5.41 -5.30 11.95
N LEU A 16 -5.38 -6.61 12.15
CA LEU A 16 -4.23 -7.33 12.70
C LEU A 16 -3.42 -8.01 11.58
N PRO A 17 -2.11 -8.22 11.77
CA PRO A 17 -1.25 -8.85 10.75
C PRO A 17 -1.82 -10.15 10.17
N GLY A 18 -2.37 -11.05 10.97
CA GLY A 18 -2.97 -12.31 10.51
C GLY A 18 -4.33 -12.18 9.80
N SER A 19 -4.83 -10.98 9.47
CA SER A 19 -6.12 -10.81 8.79
C SER A 19 -6.07 -11.16 7.30
N ALA A 20 -7.21 -11.62 6.75
CA ALA A 20 -7.33 -11.93 5.34
C ALA A 20 -7.17 -10.66 4.48
N ILE A 21 -6.47 -10.80 3.36
CA ILE A 21 -6.19 -9.71 2.41
C ILE A 21 -7.22 -9.78 1.29
N VAL A 22 -7.92 -8.68 1.05
CA VAL A 22 -8.95 -8.53 0.02
C VAL A 22 -8.33 -8.11 -1.31
N SER A 23 -7.45 -7.11 -1.28
CA SER A 23 -6.73 -6.68 -2.47
C SER A 23 -5.37 -6.09 -2.14
N ILE A 24 -4.46 -6.13 -3.11
CA ILE A 24 -3.13 -5.56 -3.05
C ILE A 24 -3.01 -4.52 -4.16
N GLY A 25 -2.75 -3.28 -3.82
CA GLY A 25 -2.44 -2.20 -4.74
C GLY A 25 -1.01 -1.71 -4.55
N ALA A 26 -0.25 -1.54 -5.65
CA ALA A 26 1.09 -0.99 -5.54
C ALA A 26 1.48 -0.15 -6.77
N VAL A 27 2.36 0.83 -6.55
CA VAL A 27 2.87 1.71 -7.61
C VAL A 27 4.33 2.05 -7.40
N VAL A 28 5.10 2.02 -8.47
CA VAL A 28 6.49 2.49 -8.46
C VAL A 28 6.54 4.01 -8.55
N PHE A 29 7.36 4.65 -7.71
CA PHE A 29 7.54 6.10 -7.72
C PHE A 29 8.98 6.53 -7.43
N ASP A 30 9.32 7.79 -7.69
CA ASP A 30 10.59 8.41 -7.31
C ASP A 30 10.31 9.75 -6.62
N PRO A 31 10.39 9.84 -5.29
CA PRO A 31 10.11 11.07 -4.56
C PRO A 31 11.13 12.19 -4.84
N ARG A 32 12.36 11.84 -5.25
CA ARG A 32 13.41 12.81 -5.59
C ARG A 32 13.12 13.53 -6.90
N LEU A 33 12.45 12.85 -7.84
CA LEU A 33 12.04 13.38 -9.13
C LEU A 33 10.59 13.87 -9.15
N ASN A 34 9.90 13.84 -8.01
CA ASN A 34 8.47 14.14 -7.88
C ASN A 34 7.63 13.41 -8.94
N ARG A 35 7.85 12.10 -9.10
CA ARG A 35 7.24 11.32 -10.17
C ARG A 35 6.64 10.02 -9.65
N VAL A 36 5.36 9.81 -9.96
CA VAL A 36 4.66 8.54 -9.78
C VAL A 36 4.49 7.88 -11.16
N SER A 37 4.72 6.59 -11.25
CA SER A 37 4.59 5.86 -12.50
C SER A 37 3.11 5.66 -12.85
N ASN A 38 2.76 5.83 -14.12
CA ASN A 38 1.44 5.50 -14.67
C ASN A 38 1.41 4.14 -15.41
N LYS A 39 2.55 3.44 -15.46
CA LYS A 39 2.69 2.15 -16.18
C LYS A 39 3.18 1.02 -15.27
N ASN A 40 3.95 1.34 -14.23
CA ASN A 40 4.49 0.35 -13.30
C ASN A 40 3.58 0.33 -12.06
N THR A 41 2.42 -0.27 -12.23
CA THR A 41 1.41 -0.51 -11.19
C THR A 41 1.17 -1.99 -11.04
N PHE A 42 0.76 -2.40 -9.86
CA PHE A 42 0.29 -3.74 -9.52
C PHE A 42 -1.07 -3.61 -8.86
N TYR A 43 -2.02 -4.44 -9.27
CA TYR A 43 -3.31 -4.56 -8.61
C TYR A 43 -3.80 -5.99 -8.73
N MET A 44 -4.29 -6.55 -7.63
CA MET A 44 -4.85 -7.90 -7.59
C MET A 44 -5.90 -8.00 -6.49
N GLU A 45 -7.06 -8.53 -6.84
CA GLU A 45 -8.17 -8.85 -5.95
C GLU A 45 -8.11 -10.34 -5.60
N LEU A 46 -8.17 -10.65 -4.30
CA LEU A 46 -7.94 -11.98 -3.78
C LEU A 46 -9.24 -12.66 -3.34
N ASP A 47 -9.29 -13.96 -3.46
CA ASP A 47 -10.29 -14.79 -2.78
C ASP A 47 -9.98 -14.79 -1.27
N TRP A 48 -10.53 -13.80 -0.58
CA TRP A 48 -10.30 -13.60 0.85
C TRP A 48 -11.01 -14.66 1.70
N GLU A 49 -12.11 -15.27 1.20
CA GLU A 49 -12.89 -16.28 1.91
C GLU A 49 -12.13 -17.60 2.03
N SER A 50 -11.33 -17.96 1.03
CA SER A 50 -10.52 -19.18 1.03
C SER A 50 -9.24 -19.09 1.85
N GLN A 51 -8.88 -17.91 2.33
CA GLN A 51 -7.66 -17.72 3.13
C GLN A 51 -7.84 -18.28 4.55
N GLU A 52 -6.90 -19.10 4.99
CA GLU A 52 -6.79 -19.51 6.40
C GLU A 52 -6.25 -18.37 7.28
N ARG A 53 -6.90 -17.18 7.21
CA ARG A 53 -6.54 -15.96 7.89
C ARG A 53 -7.76 -15.38 8.61
N HIS A 54 -7.50 -14.54 9.61
CA HIS A 54 -8.54 -13.94 10.43
C HIS A 54 -9.46 -13.02 9.61
N GLN A 55 -10.76 -13.17 9.85
CA GLN A 55 -11.81 -12.33 9.30
C GLN A 55 -12.57 -11.68 10.47
N ASP A 56 -12.41 -10.37 10.65
CA ASP A 56 -13.06 -9.63 11.72
C ASP A 56 -14.53 -9.31 11.35
N PRO A 57 -15.52 -9.78 12.14
CA PRO A 57 -16.93 -9.50 11.88
C PRO A 57 -17.25 -7.99 11.81
N ASN A 58 -16.55 -7.15 12.57
CA ASN A 58 -16.76 -5.69 12.51
C ASN A 58 -16.26 -5.11 11.20
N THR A 59 -15.14 -5.61 10.69
CA THR A 59 -14.61 -5.20 9.38
C THR A 59 -15.54 -5.67 8.25
N LEU A 60 -16.07 -6.88 8.33
CA LEU A 60 -17.06 -7.37 7.37
C LEU A 60 -18.34 -6.51 7.38
N HIS A 61 -18.84 -6.13 8.57
CA HIS A 61 -19.96 -5.20 8.68
C HIS A 61 -19.64 -3.83 8.09
N TRP A 62 -18.44 -3.31 8.35
CA TRP A 62 -17.94 -2.06 7.77
C TRP A 62 -17.93 -2.09 6.24
N TRP A 63 -17.44 -3.18 5.63
CA TRP A 63 -17.50 -3.40 4.18
C TRP A 63 -18.94 -3.33 3.66
N GLY A 64 -19.90 -3.91 4.37
CA GLY A 64 -21.33 -3.84 4.02
C GLY A 64 -21.84 -2.41 3.81
N SER A 65 -21.28 -1.42 4.51
CA SER A 65 -21.64 -0.01 4.46
C SER A 65 -20.92 0.80 3.35
N ARG A 66 -19.94 0.21 2.64
CA ARG A 66 -19.14 0.93 1.62
C ARG A 66 -19.85 1.04 0.28
N ALA A 67 -19.36 1.96 -0.56
CA ALA A 67 -19.84 2.14 -1.92
C ALA A 67 -19.67 0.86 -2.76
N PRO A 68 -20.53 0.60 -3.76
CA PRO A 68 -20.44 -0.61 -4.59
C PRO A 68 -19.05 -0.79 -5.23
N ILE A 69 -18.41 0.28 -5.65
CA ILE A 69 -17.09 0.23 -6.28
C ILE A 69 -16.00 -0.27 -5.32
N ALA A 70 -16.04 0.14 -4.05
CA ALA A 70 -15.12 -0.38 -3.03
C ALA A 70 -15.39 -1.87 -2.76
N LYS A 71 -16.67 -2.28 -2.75
CA LYS A 71 -17.07 -3.68 -2.54
C LYS A 71 -16.76 -4.59 -3.73
N ALA A 72 -16.46 -4.06 -4.90
CA ALA A 72 -16.10 -4.89 -6.05
C ALA A 72 -14.89 -5.77 -5.77
N ALA A 73 -13.91 -5.27 -5.01
CA ALA A 73 -12.73 -6.02 -4.60
C ALA A 73 -13.05 -7.28 -3.77
N LEU A 74 -14.23 -7.35 -3.13
CA LEU A 74 -14.67 -8.54 -2.37
C LEU A 74 -14.98 -9.75 -3.26
N ASN A 75 -15.06 -9.58 -4.57
CA ASN A 75 -15.32 -10.66 -5.52
C ASN A 75 -14.04 -11.18 -6.18
N GLY A 76 -12.88 -10.90 -5.59
CA GLY A 76 -11.59 -11.42 -6.06
C GLY A 76 -11.56 -12.95 -6.06
N LEU A 77 -10.85 -13.52 -7.03
CA LEU A 77 -10.75 -14.97 -7.23
C LEU A 77 -9.31 -15.48 -7.17
N GLU A 78 -8.33 -14.59 -7.04
CA GLU A 78 -6.93 -14.97 -7.02
C GLU A 78 -6.53 -15.54 -5.65
N GLY A 79 -5.78 -16.63 -5.67
CA GLY A 79 -5.23 -17.22 -4.45
C GLY A 79 -4.16 -16.33 -3.80
N LEU A 80 -4.07 -16.38 -2.47
CA LEU A 80 -3.06 -15.61 -1.74
C LEU A 80 -1.62 -15.97 -2.15
N PRO A 81 -1.21 -17.26 -2.30
CA PRO A 81 0.14 -17.62 -2.73
C PRO A 81 0.48 -17.09 -4.13
N GLU A 82 -0.46 -17.15 -5.06
CA GLU A 82 -0.32 -16.65 -6.44
C GLU A 82 -0.14 -15.14 -6.45
N ALA A 83 -0.93 -14.41 -5.68
CA ALA A 83 -0.85 -12.96 -5.55
C ALA A 83 0.50 -12.52 -4.95
N LEU A 84 0.98 -13.18 -3.90
CA LEU A 84 2.27 -12.91 -3.27
C LEU A 84 3.44 -13.20 -4.22
N THR A 85 3.35 -14.30 -4.97
CA THR A 85 4.35 -14.66 -5.99
C THR A 85 4.38 -13.64 -7.13
N ALA A 86 3.22 -13.22 -7.62
CA ALA A 86 3.10 -12.19 -8.64
C ALA A 86 3.67 -10.84 -8.17
N LEU A 87 3.37 -10.44 -6.92
CA LEU A 87 3.94 -9.23 -6.32
C LEU A 87 5.47 -9.30 -6.24
N SER A 88 6.02 -10.44 -5.79
CA SER A 88 7.47 -10.67 -5.72
C SER A 88 8.16 -10.50 -7.07
N ASN A 89 7.56 -11.06 -8.12
CA ASN A 89 8.09 -10.98 -9.49
C ASN A 89 7.97 -9.58 -10.10
N TRP A 90 6.95 -8.82 -9.70
CA TRP A 90 6.73 -7.45 -10.18
C TRP A 90 7.63 -6.41 -9.50
N LEU A 91 8.00 -6.63 -8.24
CA LEU A 91 8.79 -5.67 -7.47
C LEU A 91 10.15 -5.39 -8.12
N PRO A 92 10.59 -4.11 -8.17
CA PRO A 92 11.93 -3.79 -8.62
C PRO A 92 12.99 -4.36 -7.66
N ARG A 93 14.15 -4.72 -8.19
CA ARG A 93 15.28 -5.15 -7.37
C ARG A 93 15.62 -4.10 -6.30
N ASP A 94 15.90 -4.55 -5.09
CA ASP A 94 16.19 -3.70 -3.92
C ASP A 94 15.08 -2.66 -3.66
N ALA A 95 13.81 -3.06 -3.84
CA ALA A 95 12.65 -2.23 -3.59
C ALA A 95 12.68 -1.60 -2.20
N LYS A 96 12.36 -0.32 -2.12
CA LYS A 96 12.05 0.40 -0.89
C LYS A 96 10.54 0.47 -0.77
N VAL A 97 9.97 -0.40 0.05
CA VAL A 97 8.51 -0.54 0.20
C VAL A 97 7.98 0.45 1.22
N TRP A 98 6.86 1.08 0.89
CA TRP A 98 6.19 2.09 1.68
C TRP A 98 4.76 1.67 1.98
N GLY A 99 4.29 1.93 3.21
CA GLY A 99 2.89 1.85 3.58
C GLY A 99 2.44 3.13 4.28
N ASN A 100 1.14 3.38 4.30
CA ASN A 100 0.55 4.49 5.06
C ASN A 100 0.24 4.07 6.51
N GLY A 101 1.28 3.78 7.24
CA GLY A 101 1.37 3.02 8.46
C GLY A 101 1.99 1.67 8.11
N ALA A 102 3.31 1.64 7.87
CA ALA A 102 4.02 0.43 7.42
C ALA A 102 3.85 -0.76 8.38
N THR A 103 3.55 -0.51 9.64
CA THR A 103 3.17 -1.52 10.63
C THR A 103 1.81 -2.18 10.36
N PHE A 104 1.02 -1.64 9.43
CA PHE A 104 -0.21 -2.26 8.94
C PHE A 104 0.06 -2.99 7.61
N ASP A 105 0.19 -2.26 6.50
CA ASP A 105 0.29 -2.86 5.16
C ASP A 105 1.48 -3.81 5.04
N ILE A 106 2.67 -3.34 5.41
CA ILE A 106 3.90 -4.12 5.22
C ILE A 106 3.96 -5.28 6.20
N SER A 107 3.57 -5.08 7.47
CA SER A 107 3.57 -6.17 8.46
C SER A 107 2.55 -7.26 8.10
N MET A 108 1.40 -6.89 7.53
CA MET A 108 0.38 -7.85 7.10
C MET A 108 0.87 -8.69 5.90
N LEU A 109 1.54 -8.07 4.94
CA LEU A 109 2.18 -8.79 3.83
C LEU A 109 3.31 -9.71 4.33
N GLU A 110 4.19 -9.22 5.20
CA GLU A 110 5.26 -10.04 5.75
C GLU A 110 4.74 -11.25 6.52
N ASP A 111 3.63 -11.10 7.26
CA ASP A 111 2.96 -12.20 7.92
C ASP A 111 2.37 -13.18 6.90
N ALA A 112 1.73 -12.68 5.83
CA ALA A 112 1.19 -13.50 4.75
C ALA A 112 2.30 -14.30 4.05
N TYR A 113 3.44 -13.68 3.71
CA TYR A 113 4.59 -14.37 3.14
C TYR A 113 5.09 -15.50 4.04
N ARG A 114 5.24 -15.25 5.36
CA ARG A 114 5.68 -16.28 6.33
C ARG A 114 4.69 -17.43 6.43
N GLN A 115 3.39 -17.14 6.48
CA GLN A 115 2.33 -18.15 6.53
C GLN A 115 2.38 -19.05 5.29
N GLN A 116 2.59 -18.46 4.10
CA GLN A 116 2.69 -19.21 2.84
C GLN A 116 4.08 -19.84 2.62
N ARG A 117 5.01 -19.68 3.57
CA ARG A 117 6.41 -20.17 3.47
C ARG A 117 7.14 -19.64 2.25
N LEU A 118 6.83 -18.40 1.85
CA LEU A 118 7.47 -17.68 0.77
C LEU A 118 8.50 -16.69 1.35
N ASP A 119 9.58 -16.46 0.61
CA ASP A 119 10.57 -15.44 0.97
C ASP A 119 10.01 -14.04 0.82
N ILE A 120 10.25 -13.18 1.82
CA ILE A 120 9.89 -11.76 1.75
C ILE A 120 10.78 -11.08 0.70
N PRO A 121 10.22 -10.45 -0.35
CA PRO A 121 11.00 -9.97 -1.51
C PRO A 121 11.73 -8.66 -1.27
N TRP A 122 11.64 -8.08 -0.08
CA TRP A 122 12.38 -6.87 0.30
C TRP A 122 13.20 -7.09 1.56
N LYS A 123 14.19 -6.24 1.76
CA LYS A 123 15.02 -6.23 2.96
C LYS A 123 14.33 -5.40 4.05
N PHE A 124 14.34 -5.87 5.31
CA PHE A 124 13.65 -5.19 6.42
C PHE A 124 14.08 -3.71 6.57
N TRP A 125 15.33 -3.35 6.29
CA TRP A 125 15.81 -1.97 6.33
C TRP A 125 15.35 -1.10 5.15
N ASN A 126 14.68 -1.68 4.16
CA ASN A 126 14.07 -0.99 3.04
C ASN A 126 12.60 -0.63 3.26
N VAL A 127 12.02 -0.96 4.42
CA VAL A 127 10.66 -0.54 4.80
C VAL A 127 10.66 0.95 5.15
N ARG A 128 9.64 1.65 4.71
CA ARG A 128 9.41 3.09 4.89
C ARG A 128 7.97 3.34 5.31
N ASP A 129 7.76 4.45 6.01
CA ASP A 129 6.44 4.84 6.52
C ASP A 129 6.04 6.24 6.04
N CYS A 130 4.81 6.36 5.51
CA CYS A 130 4.28 7.62 4.99
C CYS A 130 3.96 8.61 6.10
N ARG A 131 3.47 8.14 7.25
CA ARG A 131 3.08 9.02 8.37
C ARG A 131 4.27 9.74 8.96
N THR A 132 5.46 9.12 8.98
CA THR A 132 6.71 9.74 9.40
C THR A 132 7.05 10.96 8.52
N ILE A 133 6.94 10.82 7.20
CA ILE A 133 7.21 11.94 6.28
C ILE A 133 6.14 13.02 6.41
N LYS A 134 4.88 12.62 6.58
CA LYS A 134 3.77 13.55 6.83
C LYS A 134 4.01 14.38 8.10
N ASP A 135 4.40 13.75 9.18
CA ASP A 135 4.67 14.40 10.47
C ASP A 135 5.83 15.42 10.35
N MET A 136 6.92 15.03 9.68
CA MET A 136 8.04 15.92 9.37
C MET A 136 7.62 17.11 8.51
N TYR A 137 6.75 16.90 7.52
CA TYR A 137 6.22 17.96 6.68
C TYR A 137 5.34 18.92 7.48
N GLU A 138 4.37 18.42 8.23
CA GLU A 138 3.42 19.22 9.00
C GLU A 138 4.12 20.04 10.08
N SER A 139 5.14 19.51 10.74
CA SER A 139 5.94 20.22 11.75
C SER A 139 6.77 21.39 11.17
N THR A 140 7.12 21.34 9.87
CA THR A 140 8.00 22.33 9.24
C THR A 140 7.28 23.28 8.27
N ARG A 141 6.12 22.88 7.73
CA ARG A 141 5.42 23.56 6.62
C ARG A 141 3.95 23.87 6.92
N GLY A 142 3.40 23.35 8.01
CA GLY A 142 1.98 23.43 8.32
C GLY A 142 1.15 22.30 7.76
N GLY A 143 -0.17 22.32 7.99
CA GLY A 143 -1.06 21.22 7.66
C GLY A 143 -1.06 20.80 6.19
N PHE A 144 -1.16 19.52 5.94
CA PHE A 144 -1.33 18.96 4.61
C PHE A 144 -2.80 18.61 4.36
N ASN A 145 -3.40 19.27 3.39
CA ASN A 145 -4.83 19.10 3.06
C ASN A 145 -5.03 18.79 1.57
N LYS A 146 -4.50 17.65 1.12
CA LYS A 146 -4.77 17.15 -0.23
C LYS A 146 -5.91 16.15 -0.19
N LYS A 147 -6.98 16.37 -0.95
CA LYS A 147 -8.07 15.40 -1.10
C LYS A 147 -7.65 14.27 -2.04
N SER A 148 -8.04 13.04 -1.73
CA SER A 148 -7.93 11.92 -2.65
C SER A 148 -8.69 12.20 -3.94
N GLY A 149 -8.10 11.87 -5.08
CA GLY A 149 -8.72 12.02 -6.40
C GLY A 149 -9.25 10.71 -7.00
N GLY A 150 -9.08 9.58 -6.29
CA GLY A 150 -9.48 8.24 -6.73
C GLY A 150 -10.71 7.70 -6.01
N ASN A 151 -11.00 6.42 -6.23
CA ASN A 151 -12.03 5.69 -5.49
C ASN A 151 -11.49 5.36 -4.10
N LEU A 152 -12.14 5.89 -3.07
CA LEU A 152 -11.79 5.57 -1.68
C LEU A 152 -11.97 4.07 -1.42
N HIS A 153 -11.00 3.48 -0.73
CA HIS A 153 -10.94 2.05 -0.43
C HIS A 153 -10.79 1.18 -1.69
N HIS A 154 -9.96 1.64 -2.62
CA HIS A 154 -9.45 0.86 -3.73
C HIS A 154 -7.92 0.87 -3.63
N ALA A 155 -7.31 -0.25 -3.28
CA ALA A 155 -5.91 -0.32 -2.88
C ALA A 155 -4.93 0.33 -3.87
N LEU A 156 -5.15 0.20 -5.19
CA LEU A 156 -4.27 0.84 -6.18
C LEU A 156 -4.44 2.36 -6.20
N ASP A 157 -5.69 2.87 -6.15
CA ASP A 157 -5.96 4.32 -6.15
C ASP A 157 -5.38 4.97 -4.90
N ASP A 158 -5.51 4.29 -3.74
CA ASP A 158 -4.96 4.76 -2.48
C ASP A 158 -3.42 4.73 -2.48
N ALA A 159 -2.79 3.67 -3.01
CA ALA A 159 -1.34 3.62 -3.20
C ALA A 159 -0.83 4.75 -4.12
N ILE A 160 -1.52 5.02 -5.24
CA ILE A 160 -1.15 6.12 -6.16
C ILE A 160 -1.26 7.47 -5.45
N PHE A 161 -2.36 7.71 -4.73
CA PHE A 161 -2.56 8.95 -4.00
C PHE A 161 -1.49 9.15 -2.91
N GLN A 162 -1.18 8.10 -2.15
CA GLN A 162 -0.14 8.11 -1.12
C GLN A 162 1.25 8.40 -1.73
N ALA A 163 1.59 7.77 -2.86
CA ALA A 163 2.84 8.05 -3.56
C ALA A 163 2.94 9.51 -4.04
N GLN A 164 1.82 10.09 -4.53
CA GLN A 164 1.77 11.48 -4.97
C GLN A 164 2.01 12.46 -3.83
N TYR A 165 1.39 12.25 -2.66
CA TYR A 165 1.63 13.17 -1.55
C TYR A 165 3.03 13.00 -0.95
N ILE A 166 3.60 11.78 -0.92
CA ILE A 166 5.00 11.59 -0.52
C ILE A 166 5.95 12.31 -1.47
N CYS A 167 5.74 12.23 -2.78
CA CYS A 167 6.53 12.98 -3.75
C CYS A 167 6.48 14.49 -3.47
N PHE A 168 5.30 15.03 -3.23
CA PHE A 168 5.09 16.44 -2.91
C PHE A 168 5.80 16.85 -1.61
N MET A 169 5.56 16.13 -0.52
CA MET A 169 6.16 16.43 0.79
C MET A 169 7.68 16.31 0.77
N TRP A 170 8.21 15.25 0.14
CA TRP A 170 9.64 15.02 0.01
C TRP A 170 10.32 16.19 -0.70
N SER A 171 9.79 16.64 -1.82
CA SER A 171 10.39 17.74 -2.55
C SER A 171 10.36 19.05 -1.74
N SER A 172 9.30 19.31 -1.00
CA SER A 172 9.17 20.49 -0.13
C SER A 172 10.15 20.46 1.06
N ILE A 173 10.36 19.29 1.67
CA ILE A 173 11.32 19.14 2.79
C ILE A 173 12.75 19.33 2.28
N VAL A 174 13.14 18.64 1.19
CA VAL A 174 14.52 18.60 0.69
C VAL A 174 14.95 19.90 0.03
N LYS A 175 14.06 20.56 -0.73
CA LYS A 175 14.40 21.82 -1.43
C LYS A 175 14.37 23.04 -0.53
N GLY A 176 13.84 22.93 0.67
CA GLY A 176 13.75 24.09 1.57
C GLY A 176 12.80 25.19 1.09
N GLU A 177 12.05 24.97 0.01
CA GLU A 177 11.12 25.97 -0.55
C GLU A 177 9.95 26.19 0.44
N LYS A 178 9.87 27.42 0.98
CA LYS A 178 8.64 27.90 1.66
C LYS A 178 7.62 28.18 0.56
N GLN A 179 6.44 27.58 0.67
CA GLN A 179 5.28 28.02 -0.11
C GLN A 179 4.76 29.38 0.40
#